data_9ed8a5d772b18a23a8a93cd8856b2806
#
_entry.id   9ed8a5d772b18a23a8a93cd8856b2806
#
_cell.length_a   1.000
_cell.length_b   1.000
_cell.length_c   1.000
_cell.angle_alpha   90.00
_cell.angle_beta   90.00
_cell.angle_gamma   90.00
#
_symmetry.space_group_name_H-M   'P 1'
#
loop_
_entity.id
_entity.type
_entity.pdbx_description
1 polymer ?
#
loop_
_entity_poly.entity_id
_entity_poly.type
_entity_poly.pdbx_seq_one_letter_code
_entity_poly.pdbx_strand_id
1 'polypeptide(L)'
;LPPLTVCVCLILVLTFVIGSLSNVIERRQIEKQNQQSQLDASISQAEQLAAQGEQIMAEAEALAAGYNYDGAIEKLESIGDLTQHPDVAAKRAEYETAKNSLVEYKDPTLIPNLSFHVLIEDMTRAKQDEELGGSYNKNFVTTGEFSKILNQLYTNGYVLVDFGSFIAANTDLDGNQKFMVDSILLPEGKKPVMLTETMVNYFEYMVDSDGDHKADAKGDGFANKLVVDGNGDIKAEYIDTNGQTLVGNYDFVPILEDFIAEHPDFCYRGARAILAVTGHEGVFGYRCNTSYISTVSQQYYDEQVAGAKEIANALRDKGYTIACFTYKNDAYGKLSVAQIQADMQSWTSQVVNVIGQVDTFVFARASRLTEYGASSNAFQVMYSSGF
;
A
#
# COMPACT_ATOMS: atom_id res chain seq x y z
N LEU A 1 -95.74 16.36 22.97
CA LEU A 1 -94.37 16.52 23.60
C LEU A 1 -94.03 17.99 23.67
N PRO A 2 -93.59 18.54 24.81
CA PRO A 2 -93.26 19.95 24.86
C PRO A 2 -92.07 20.30 23.94
N PRO A 3 -92.09 21.47 23.30
CA PRO A 3 -91.08 21.83 22.26
C PRO A 3 -89.63 21.75 22.75
N LEU A 4 -89.41 21.88 24.06
CA LEU A 4 -88.10 21.77 24.69
C LEU A 4 -87.48 20.38 24.59
N THR A 5 -88.27 19.29 24.68
CA THR A 5 -87.85 17.91 24.61
C THR A 5 -87.36 17.53 23.18
N VAL A 6 -88.06 18.08 22.16
CA VAL A 6 -87.70 17.87 20.75
C VAL A 6 -86.32 18.55 20.41
N CYS A 7 -86.10 19.76 20.92
CA CYS A 7 -84.88 20.49 20.73
C CYS A 7 -83.64 19.78 21.42
N VAL A 8 -83.80 19.26 22.64
CA VAL A 8 -82.77 18.50 23.32
C VAL A 8 -82.45 17.21 22.59
N CYS A 9 -83.41 16.45 22.09
CA CYS A 9 -83.15 15.24 21.29
C CYS A 9 -82.42 15.55 19.98
N LEU A 10 -82.76 16.64 19.28
CA LEU A 10 -82.10 17.08 18.05
C LEU A 10 -80.67 17.47 18.30
N ILE A 11 -80.35 18.18 19.42
CA ILE A 11 -79.00 18.56 19.79
C ILE A 11 -78.18 17.30 20.11
N LEU A 12 -78.67 16.33 20.84
CA LEU A 12 -78.04 15.06 21.16
C LEU A 12 -77.71 14.24 19.91
N VAL A 13 -78.68 14.15 18.98
CA VAL A 13 -78.46 13.48 17.69
C VAL A 13 -77.41 14.21 16.84
N LEU A 14 -77.44 15.54 16.81
CA LEU A 14 -76.45 16.33 16.07
C LEU A 14 -75.01 16.17 16.67
N THR A 15 -74.86 16.18 17.99
CA THR A 15 -73.57 15.95 18.65
C THR A 15 -73.06 14.53 18.44
N PHE A 16 -73.90 13.53 18.44
CA PHE A 16 -73.57 12.14 18.12
C PHE A 16 -73.13 11.98 16.64
N VAL A 17 -73.83 12.61 15.70
CA VAL A 17 -73.47 12.58 14.28
C VAL A 17 -72.16 13.33 14.01
N ILE A 18 -71.97 14.50 14.63
CA ILE A 18 -70.68 15.28 14.51
C ILE A 18 -69.57 14.48 15.12
N GLY A 19 -69.72 13.86 16.31
CA GLY A 19 -68.69 13.03 16.95
C GLY A 19 -68.36 11.78 16.11
N SER A 20 -69.36 11.12 15.51
CA SER A 20 -69.09 9.97 14.64
C SER A 20 -68.36 10.35 13.33
N LEU A 21 -68.71 11.49 12.73
CA LEU A 21 -67.98 12.04 11.56
C LEU A 21 -66.57 12.44 11.88
N SER A 22 -66.31 13.10 13.01
CA SER A 22 -64.98 13.45 13.47
C SER A 22 -64.11 12.19 13.63
N ASN A 23 -64.62 11.15 14.28
CA ASN A 23 -63.94 9.87 14.45
C ASN A 23 -63.60 9.19 13.09
N VAL A 24 -64.48 9.28 12.11
CA VAL A 24 -64.24 8.72 10.75
C VAL A 24 -63.16 9.52 10.01
N ILE A 25 -63.18 10.83 10.14
CA ILE A 25 -62.17 11.70 9.52
C ILE A 25 -60.81 11.43 10.16
N GLU A 26 -60.75 11.36 11.48
CA GLU A 26 -59.52 11.08 12.24
C GLU A 26 -58.91 9.70 11.90
N ARG A 27 -59.73 8.67 11.82
CA ARG A 27 -59.30 7.33 11.36
C ARG A 27 -58.72 7.37 9.95
N ARG A 28 -59.35 8.08 9.02
CA ARG A 28 -58.86 8.21 7.64
C ARG A 28 -57.55 9.00 7.58
N GLN A 29 -57.36 9.98 8.45
CA GLN A 29 -56.10 10.71 8.55
C GLN A 29 -54.98 9.82 9.09
N ILE A 30 -55.24 9.05 10.14
CA ILE A 30 -54.29 8.06 10.71
C ILE A 30 -53.91 6.99 9.69
N GLU A 31 -54.89 6.46 8.95
CA GLU A 31 -54.66 5.47 7.89
C GLU A 31 -53.76 6.03 6.78
N LYS A 32 -54.03 7.27 6.32
CA LYS A 32 -53.17 7.95 5.32
C LYS A 32 -51.74 8.20 5.85
N GLN A 33 -51.65 8.62 7.10
CA GLN A 33 -50.33 8.86 7.74
C GLN A 33 -49.52 7.55 7.88
N ASN A 34 -50.22 6.45 8.27
CA ASN A 34 -49.59 5.14 8.35
C ASN A 34 -49.15 4.62 6.96
N GLN A 35 -49.96 4.82 5.92
CA GLN A 35 -49.58 4.44 4.56
C GLN A 35 -48.41 5.25 4.05
N GLN A 36 -48.39 6.56 4.33
CA GLN A 36 -47.26 7.42 3.96
C GLN A 36 -45.97 6.99 4.71
N SER A 37 -46.04 6.75 6.03
CA SER A 37 -44.88 6.25 6.81
C SER A 37 -44.38 4.90 6.31
N GLN A 38 -45.25 3.98 5.90
CA GLN A 38 -44.86 2.71 5.32
C GLN A 38 -44.16 2.89 3.95
N LEU A 39 -44.67 3.81 3.13
CA LEU A 39 -44.07 4.14 1.84
C LEU A 39 -42.69 4.78 2.04
N ASP A 40 -42.59 5.76 2.92
CA ASP A 40 -41.32 6.43 3.22
C ASP A 40 -40.28 5.45 3.78
N ALA A 41 -40.69 4.51 4.65
CA ALA A 41 -39.82 3.45 5.16
C ALA A 41 -39.36 2.50 4.05
N SER A 42 -40.26 2.14 3.11
CA SER A 42 -39.89 1.27 1.97
C SER A 42 -38.94 1.96 0.99
N ILE A 43 -39.10 3.26 0.74
CA ILE A 43 -38.19 4.06 -0.09
C ILE A 43 -36.83 4.14 0.57
N SER A 44 -36.76 4.47 1.87
CA SER A 44 -35.49 4.54 2.61
C SER A 44 -34.73 3.20 2.62
N GLN A 45 -35.46 2.08 2.75
CA GLN A 45 -34.88 0.75 2.68
C GLN A 45 -34.34 0.42 1.27
N ALA A 46 -35.05 0.79 0.23
CA ALA A 46 -34.60 0.60 -1.15
C ALA A 46 -33.35 1.44 -1.47
N GLU A 47 -33.32 2.69 -1.00
CA GLU A 47 -32.14 3.57 -1.14
C GLU A 47 -30.90 3.01 -0.41
N GLN A 48 -31.08 2.47 0.81
CA GLN A 48 -30.00 1.82 1.55
C GLN A 48 -29.48 0.57 0.84
N LEU A 49 -30.37 -0.23 0.29
CA LEU A 49 -30.00 -1.44 -0.46
C LEU A 49 -29.21 -1.09 -1.75
N ALA A 50 -29.66 -0.04 -2.45
CA ALA A 50 -28.98 0.45 -3.64
C ALA A 50 -27.57 0.99 -3.30
N ALA A 51 -27.43 1.81 -2.25
CA ALA A 51 -26.14 2.33 -1.79
C ALA A 51 -25.19 1.21 -1.37
N GLN A 52 -25.68 0.18 -0.68
CA GLN A 52 -24.88 -1.01 -0.34
C GLN A 52 -24.43 -1.76 -1.59
N GLY A 53 -25.30 -1.91 -2.58
CA GLY A 53 -24.95 -2.53 -3.87
C GLY A 53 -23.86 -1.76 -4.62
N GLU A 54 -23.97 -0.43 -4.69
CA GLU A 54 -22.96 0.43 -5.31
C GLU A 54 -21.60 0.32 -4.61
N GLN A 55 -21.57 0.32 -3.27
CA GLN A 55 -20.33 0.15 -2.51
C GLN A 55 -19.69 -1.21 -2.77
N ILE A 56 -20.46 -2.30 -2.73
CA ILE A 56 -19.96 -3.67 -3.00
C ILE A 56 -19.42 -3.77 -4.42
N MET A 57 -20.08 -3.17 -5.41
CA MET A 57 -19.60 -3.14 -6.79
C MET A 57 -18.30 -2.38 -6.92
N ALA A 58 -18.17 -1.20 -6.31
CA ALA A 58 -16.95 -0.41 -6.35
C ALA A 58 -15.75 -1.16 -5.72
N GLU A 59 -15.96 -1.83 -4.58
CA GLU A 59 -14.93 -2.65 -3.94
C GLU A 59 -14.55 -3.87 -4.80
N ALA A 60 -15.51 -4.52 -5.45
CA ALA A 60 -15.26 -5.61 -6.37
C ALA A 60 -14.51 -5.17 -7.63
N GLU A 61 -14.84 -4.00 -8.17
CA GLU A 61 -14.13 -3.40 -9.31
C GLU A 61 -12.67 -3.10 -8.97
N ALA A 62 -12.39 -2.57 -7.79
CA ALA A 62 -11.03 -2.34 -7.32
C ALA A 62 -10.21 -3.64 -7.23
N LEU A 63 -10.81 -4.74 -6.76
CA LEU A 63 -10.17 -6.05 -6.74
C LEU A 63 -9.93 -6.61 -8.15
N ALA A 64 -10.93 -6.50 -9.02
CA ALA A 64 -10.86 -7.00 -10.40
C ALA A 64 -9.86 -6.23 -11.26
N ALA A 65 -9.69 -4.92 -11.02
CA ALA A 65 -8.70 -4.09 -11.70
C ALA A 65 -7.28 -4.67 -11.52
N GLY A 66 -6.97 -5.22 -10.32
CA GLY A 66 -5.72 -5.93 -10.03
C GLY A 66 -5.76 -7.44 -10.34
N TYR A 67 -6.67 -7.91 -11.19
CA TYR A 67 -6.83 -9.33 -11.58
C TYR A 67 -7.23 -10.27 -10.43
N ASN A 68 -7.66 -9.75 -9.29
CA ASN A 68 -8.19 -10.55 -8.18
C ASN A 68 -9.67 -10.88 -8.39
N TYR A 69 -9.97 -11.61 -9.45
CA TYR A 69 -11.35 -11.97 -9.78
C TYR A 69 -12.00 -12.88 -8.74
N ASP A 70 -11.23 -13.73 -8.03
CA ASP A 70 -11.76 -14.53 -6.93
C ASP A 70 -12.29 -13.65 -5.81
N GLY A 71 -11.49 -12.70 -5.33
CA GLY A 71 -11.89 -11.74 -4.32
C GLY A 71 -13.03 -10.83 -4.79
N ALA A 72 -13.02 -10.42 -6.06
CA ALA A 72 -14.09 -9.60 -6.64
C ALA A 72 -15.42 -10.36 -6.68
N ILE A 73 -15.42 -11.63 -7.08
CA ILE A 73 -16.63 -12.49 -7.10
C ILE A 73 -17.14 -12.71 -5.67
N GLU A 74 -16.26 -13.08 -4.73
CA GLU A 74 -16.63 -13.24 -3.31
C GLU A 74 -17.24 -11.96 -2.74
N LYS A 75 -16.67 -10.80 -3.09
CA LYS A 75 -17.22 -9.50 -2.67
C LYS A 75 -18.61 -9.26 -3.21
N LEU A 76 -18.87 -9.54 -4.49
CA LEU A 76 -20.21 -9.43 -5.09
C LEU A 76 -21.20 -10.40 -4.45
N GLU A 77 -20.78 -11.62 -4.12
CA GLU A 77 -21.63 -12.62 -3.47
C GLU A 77 -21.97 -12.25 -2.02
N SER A 78 -21.20 -11.40 -1.38
CA SER A 78 -21.47 -10.92 0.00
C SER A 78 -22.76 -10.10 0.13
N ILE A 79 -23.34 -9.62 -0.99
CA ILE A 79 -24.64 -8.91 -0.99
C ILE A 79 -25.81 -9.84 -0.64
N GLY A 80 -25.63 -11.16 -0.75
CA GLY A 80 -26.65 -12.16 -0.45
C GLY A 80 -27.44 -12.59 -1.69
N ASP A 81 -28.75 -12.33 -1.74
CA ASP A 81 -29.61 -12.79 -2.83
C ASP A 81 -29.40 -11.98 -4.12
N LEU A 82 -28.56 -12.50 -5.00
CA LEU A 82 -28.24 -11.89 -6.30
C LEU A 82 -29.44 -11.72 -7.22
N THR A 83 -30.55 -12.45 -7.00
CA THR A 83 -31.77 -12.29 -7.83
C THR A 83 -32.43 -10.93 -7.63
N GLN A 84 -32.17 -10.28 -6.49
CA GLN A 84 -32.63 -8.93 -6.17
C GLN A 84 -31.70 -7.83 -6.68
N HIS A 85 -30.51 -8.22 -7.19
CA HIS A 85 -29.46 -7.33 -7.67
C HIS A 85 -28.94 -7.77 -9.05
N PRO A 86 -29.74 -7.57 -10.12
CA PRO A 86 -29.39 -8.06 -11.45
C PRO A 86 -28.09 -7.48 -12.01
N ASP A 87 -27.74 -6.24 -11.66
CA ASP A 87 -26.50 -5.60 -12.09
C ASP A 87 -25.28 -6.25 -11.43
N VAL A 88 -25.39 -6.58 -10.14
CA VAL A 88 -24.35 -7.31 -9.39
C VAL A 88 -24.19 -8.73 -9.95
N ALA A 89 -25.29 -9.40 -10.27
CA ALA A 89 -25.26 -10.73 -10.89
C ALA A 89 -24.61 -10.72 -12.28
N ALA A 90 -24.88 -9.70 -13.09
CA ALA A 90 -24.25 -9.52 -14.39
C ALA A 90 -22.73 -9.27 -14.26
N LYS A 91 -22.31 -8.43 -13.31
CA LYS A 91 -20.90 -8.13 -13.05
C LYS A 91 -20.14 -9.36 -12.55
N ARG A 92 -20.76 -10.16 -11.68
CA ARG A 92 -20.22 -11.45 -11.25
C ARG A 92 -19.95 -12.40 -12.43
N ALA A 93 -20.88 -12.53 -13.36
CA ALA A 93 -20.72 -13.36 -14.56
C ALA A 93 -19.61 -12.83 -15.50
N GLU A 94 -19.46 -11.51 -15.61
CA GLU A 94 -18.36 -10.87 -16.31
C GLU A 94 -17.01 -11.28 -15.70
N TYR A 95 -16.87 -11.20 -14.37
CA TYR A 95 -15.64 -11.56 -13.68
C TYR A 95 -15.33 -13.06 -13.73
N GLU A 96 -16.33 -13.94 -13.70
CA GLU A 96 -16.11 -15.37 -13.96
C GLU A 96 -15.57 -15.63 -15.37
N THR A 97 -16.09 -14.92 -16.35
CA THR A 97 -15.60 -15.02 -17.73
C THR A 97 -14.17 -14.52 -17.84
N ALA A 98 -13.86 -13.36 -17.25
CA ALA A 98 -12.52 -12.81 -17.24
C ALA A 98 -11.52 -13.73 -16.52
N LYS A 99 -11.87 -14.26 -15.34
CA LYS A 99 -11.07 -15.25 -14.61
C LYS A 99 -10.73 -16.47 -15.46
N ASN A 100 -11.71 -17.03 -16.15
CA ASN A 100 -11.53 -18.23 -16.99
C ASN A 100 -10.70 -17.96 -18.26
N SER A 101 -10.48 -16.69 -18.63
CA SER A 101 -9.63 -16.29 -19.76
C SER A 101 -8.17 -16.03 -19.36
N LEU A 102 -7.83 -16.09 -18.08
CA LEU A 102 -6.46 -15.86 -17.62
C LEU A 102 -5.52 -16.98 -18.07
N VAL A 103 -4.31 -16.59 -18.40
CA VAL A 103 -3.22 -17.47 -18.82
C VAL A 103 -2.24 -17.63 -17.67
N GLU A 104 -1.81 -18.85 -17.41
CA GLU A 104 -0.88 -19.19 -16.35
C GLU A 104 0.56 -18.86 -16.73
N TYR A 105 1.23 -18.04 -15.92
CA TYR A 105 2.67 -17.81 -15.97
C TYR A 105 3.37 -18.77 -15.00
N LYS A 106 4.01 -19.81 -15.56
CA LYS A 106 4.45 -21.00 -14.80
C LYS A 106 5.84 -20.90 -14.19
N ASP A 107 6.72 -20.06 -14.76
CA ASP A 107 8.12 -20.01 -14.36
C ASP A 107 8.48 -18.67 -13.73
N PRO A 108 8.40 -18.55 -12.40
CA PRO A 108 8.73 -17.30 -11.70
C PRO A 108 10.22 -16.96 -11.81
N THR A 109 11.09 -17.90 -12.18
CA THR A 109 12.52 -17.62 -12.34
C THR A 109 12.81 -16.72 -13.56
N LEU A 110 11.85 -16.58 -14.47
CA LEU A 110 11.90 -15.71 -15.63
C LEU A 110 11.32 -14.31 -15.38
N ILE A 111 10.77 -14.05 -14.18
CA ILE A 111 10.24 -12.74 -13.84
C ILE A 111 11.42 -11.76 -13.68
N PRO A 112 11.51 -10.71 -14.52
CA PRO A 112 12.55 -9.71 -14.36
C PRO A 112 12.31 -8.90 -13.08
N ASN A 113 13.39 -8.64 -12.32
CA ASN A 113 13.40 -7.68 -11.24
C ASN A 113 14.24 -6.47 -11.66
N LEU A 114 13.60 -5.31 -11.84
CA LEU A 114 14.29 -4.07 -12.15
C LEU A 114 14.65 -3.37 -10.85
N SER A 115 15.94 -3.15 -10.64
CA SER A 115 16.46 -2.52 -9.43
C SER A 115 16.92 -1.10 -9.70
N PHE A 116 16.48 -0.19 -8.85
CA PHE A 116 16.82 1.23 -8.85
C PHE A 116 17.52 1.59 -7.54
N HIS A 117 18.32 2.64 -7.56
CA HIS A 117 18.69 3.39 -6.34
C HIS A 117 17.64 4.47 -6.08
N VAL A 118 17.72 5.17 -4.95
CA VAL A 118 16.94 6.41 -4.73
C VAL A 118 17.07 7.33 -5.93
N LEU A 119 16.00 7.98 -6.32
CA LEU A 119 15.95 8.74 -7.57
C LEU A 119 16.55 10.14 -7.40
N ILE A 120 17.06 10.68 -8.49
CA ILE A 120 17.58 12.05 -8.54
C ILE A 120 16.46 12.98 -9.03
N GLU A 121 16.10 13.97 -8.23
CA GLU A 121 15.17 15.03 -8.66
C GLU A 121 15.90 16.11 -9.47
N ASP A 122 17.07 16.57 -9.01
CA ASP A 122 17.88 17.57 -9.70
C ASP A 122 19.23 17.02 -10.14
N MET A 123 19.29 16.50 -11.36
CA MET A 123 20.52 15.98 -11.97
C MET A 123 21.59 17.07 -12.15
N THR A 124 21.22 18.36 -12.19
CA THR A 124 22.20 19.45 -12.30
C THR A 124 23.00 19.57 -11.00
N ARG A 125 22.34 19.48 -9.86
CA ARG A 125 22.98 19.45 -8.53
C ARG A 125 23.82 18.18 -8.38
N ALA A 126 23.24 17.01 -8.68
CA ALA A 126 23.93 15.73 -8.56
C ALA A 126 25.26 15.69 -9.31
N LYS A 127 25.34 16.31 -10.49
CA LYS A 127 26.57 16.38 -11.29
C LYS A 127 27.62 17.35 -10.74
N GLN A 128 27.26 18.25 -9.83
CA GLN A 128 28.19 19.19 -9.22
C GLN A 128 29.02 18.59 -8.10
N ASP A 129 28.60 17.45 -7.53
CA ASP A 129 29.44 16.72 -6.59
C ASP A 129 30.72 16.24 -7.28
N GLU A 130 31.88 16.69 -6.76
CA GLU A 130 33.19 16.44 -7.36
C GLU A 130 33.60 14.97 -7.29
N GLU A 131 33.14 14.23 -6.27
CA GLU A 131 33.50 12.84 -6.03
C GLU A 131 32.49 11.86 -6.65
N LEU A 132 31.21 12.09 -6.44
CA LEU A 132 30.12 11.16 -6.75
C LEU A 132 29.33 11.53 -8.02
N GLY A 133 29.41 12.76 -8.50
CA GLY A 133 28.60 13.24 -9.63
C GLY A 133 28.76 12.40 -10.90
N GLY A 134 29.96 11.90 -11.17
CA GLY A 134 30.22 10.94 -12.25
C GLY A 134 29.53 9.58 -12.06
N SER A 135 29.42 9.12 -10.82
CA SER A 135 28.71 7.89 -10.46
C SER A 135 27.19 8.09 -10.53
N TYR A 136 26.67 9.20 -10.03
CA TYR A 136 25.28 9.56 -10.11
C TYR A 136 24.77 9.58 -11.55
N ASN A 137 25.46 10.31 -12.43
CA ASN A 137 25.09 10.40 -13.85
C ASN A 137 25.12 9.07 -14.60
N LYS A 138 25.89 8.08 -14.11
CA LYS A 138 26.06 6.79 -14.79
C LYS A 138 25.15 5.70 -14.23
N ASN A 139 24.86 5.72 -12.94
CA ASN A 139 24.28 4.58 -12.24
C ASN A 139 22.90 4.87 -11.64
N PHE A 140 22.46 6.13 -11.59
CA PHE A 140 21.20 6.54 -11.01
C PHE A 140 20.22 6.99 -12.08
N VAL A 141 18.95 6.95 -11.75
CA VAL A 141 17.82 7.34 -12.61
C VAL A 141 17.18 8.59 -12.01
N THR A 142 16.74 9.51 -12.85
CA THR A 142 15.96 10.66 -12.39
C THR A 142 14.49 10.31 -12.18
N THR A 143 13.79 11.11 -11.39
CA THR A 143 12.32 11.02 -11.20
C THR A 143 11.57 11.02 -12.53
N GLY A 144 11.97 11.91 -13.47
CA GLY A 144 11.37 11.98 -14.79
C GLY A 144 11.69 10.79 -15.70
N GLU A 145 12.87 10.14 -15.54
CA GLU A 145 13.21 8.91 -16.25
C GLU A 145 12.42 7.73 -15.68
N PHE A 146 12.30 7.62 -14.37
CA PHE A 146 11.51 6.58 -13.72
C PHE A 146 10.04 6.62 -14.16
N SER A 147 9.42 7.79 -14.19
CA SER A 147 8.06 7.95 -14.72
C SER A 147 7.91 7.47 -16.16
N LYS A 148 8.91 7.71 -17.01
CA LYS A 148 8.93 7.19 -18.39
C LYS A 148 9.10 5.67 -18.44
N ILE A 149 9.92 5.09 -17.54
CA ILE A 149 10.11 3.64 -17.42
C ILE A 149 8.80 2.96 -17.03
N LEU A 150 8.06 3.49 -16.03
CA LEU A 150 6.75 2.97 -15.64
C LEU A 150 5.77 2.97 -16.83
N ASN A 151 5.69 4.08 -17.56
CA ASN A 151 4.86 4.19 -18.76
C ASN A 151 5.25 3.16 -19.85
N GLN A 152 6.54 2.93 -20.05
CA GLN A 152 7.03 1.94 -21.01
C GLN A 152 6.71 0.50 -20.55
N LEU A 153 6.87 0.19 -19.28
CA LEU A 153 6.50 -1.10 -18.72
C LEU A 153 5.01 -1.37 -18.95
N TYR A 154 4.17 -0.43 -18.59
CA TYR A 154 2.72 -0.53 -18.76
C TYR A 154 2.31 -0.71 -20.23
N THR A 155 2.83 0.14 -21.12
CA THR A 155 2.54 0.08 -22.57
C THR A 155 3.01 -1.24 -23.18
N ASN A 156 4.09 -1.84 -22.69
CA ASN A 156 4.61 -3.13 -23.12
C ASN A 156 3.92 -4.33 -22.44
N GLY A 157 2.85 -4.10 -21.67
CA GLY A 157 2.03 -5.12 -21.05
C GLY A 157 2.62 -5.74 -19.79
N TYR A 158 3.58 -5.07 -19.14
CA TYR A 158 4.08 -5.53 -17.85
C TYR A 158 3.10 -5.22 -16.73
N VAL A 159 3.04 -6.12 -15.73
CA VAL A 159 2.22 -6.03 -14.52
C VAL A 159 3.13 -6.24 -13.32
N LEU A 160 3.09 -5.32 -12.38
CA LEU A 160 3.86 -5.38 -11.14
C LEU A 160 3.38 -6.54 -10.28
N VAL A 161 4.31 -7.39 -9.87
CA VAL A 161 4.11 -8.51 -8.95
C VAL A 161 5.10 -8.41 -7.78
N ASP A 162 4.79 -9.07 -6.68
CA ASP A 162 5.65 -9.23 -5.52
C ASP A 162 5.89 -10.72 -5.22
N PHE A 163 6.64 -11.03 -4.17
CA PHE A 163 6.86 -12.40 -3.75
C PHE A 163 5.56 -13.12 -3.35
N GLY A 164 4.62 -12.41 -2.69
CA GLY A 164 3.33 -12.96 -2.31
C GLY A 164 2.47 -13.38 -3.50
N SER A 165 2.75 -12.83 -4.69
CA SER A 165 2.05 -13.16 -5.93
C SER A 165 2.35 -14.58 -6.43
N PHE A 166 3.49 -15.18 -6.05
CA PHE A 166 3.93 -16.48 -6.55
C PHE A 166 4.66 -17.37 -5.53
N ILE A 167 4.78 -16.93 -4.27
CA ILE A 167 5.33 -17.74 -3.19
C ILE A 167 4.24 -17.91 -2.12
N ALA A 168 3.76 -19.15 -1.97
CA ALA A 168 2.84 -19.50 -0.90
C ALA A 168 3.59 -20.19 0.24
N ALA A 169 3.42 -19.68 1.48
CA ALA A 169 3.86 -20.39 2.66
C ALA A 169 2.83 -21.47 3.01
N ASN A 170 3.29 -22.70 3.13
CA ASN A 170 2.47 -23.81 3.61
C ASN A 170 3.13 -24.42 4.86
N THR A 171 2.32 -24.86 5.82
CA THR A 171 2.81 -25.57 7.00
C THR A 171 2.52 -27.05 6.81
N ASP A 172 3.57 -27.88 6.87
CA ASP A 172 3.38 -29.32 6.76
C ASP A 172 2.77 -29.93 8.05
N LEU A 173 2.47 -31.23 8.02
CA LEU A 173 1.84 -31.94 9.14
C LEU A 173 2.72 -31.95 10.40
N ASP A 174 4.02 -31.73 10.25
CA ASP A 174 4.99 -31.68 11.36
C ASP A 174 5.20 -30.27 11.89
N GLY A 175 4.47 -29.26 11.35
CA GLY A 175 4.55 -27.87 11.77
C GLY A 175 5.67 -27.06 11.12
N ASN A 176 6.40 -27.63 10.13
CA ASN A 176 7.45 -26.91 9.42
C ASN A 176 6.86 -26.05 8.29
N GLN A 177 7.34 -24.82 8.17
CA GLN A 177 6.99 -23.97 7.04
C GLN A 177 7.72 -24.45 5.78
N LYS A 178 6.94 -24.63 4.72
CA LYS A 178 7.44 -24.90 3.36
C LYS A 178 6.97 -23.80 2.45
N PHE A 179 7.86 -23.28 1.64
CA PHE A 179 7.50 -22.35 0.58
C PHE A 179 7.23 -23.16 -0.69
N MET A 180 6.07 -22.93 -1.28
CA MET A 180 5.68 -23.49 -2.57
C MET A 180 5.65 -22.35 -3.58
N VAL A 181 6.14 -22.64 -4.77
CA VAL A 181 6.01 -21.73 -5.90
C VAL A 181 4.61 -21.94 -6.49
N ASP A 182 3.84 -20.88 -6.53
CA ASP A 182 2.53 -20.82 -7.17
C ASP A 182 2.63 -20.14 -8.54
N SER A 183 1.62 -20.29 -9.37
CA SER A 183 1.57 -19.66 -10.69
C SER A 183 0.84 -18.32 -10.63
N ILE A 184 1.31 -17.38 -11.45
CA ILE A 184 0.63 -16.09 -11.64
C ILE A 184 -0.33 -16.24 -12.82
N LEU A 185 -1.58 -15.81 -12.62
CA LEU A 185 -2.63 -15.82 -13.64
C LEU A 185 -2.85 -14.40 -14.17
N LEU A 186 -2.51 -14.16 -15.43
CA LEU A 186 -2.63 -12.84 -16.08
C LEU A 186 -3.42 -12.96 -17.40
N PRO A 187 -4.02 -11.87 -17.89
CA PRO A 187 -4.58 -11.83 -19.23
C PRO A 187 -3.53 -12.16 -20.30
N GLU A 188 -3.96 -12.72 -21.41
CA GLU A 188 -3.08 -13.05 -22.54
C GLU A 188 -2.27 -11.81 -22.99
N GLY A 189 -0.96 -11.98 -23.16
CA GLY A 189 -0.03 -10.91 -23.56
C GLY A 189 0.50 -10.04 -22.40
N LYS A 190 -0.07 -10.12 -21.20
CA LYS A 190 0.51 -9.47 -20.00
C LYS A 190 1.69 -10.29 -19.47
N LYS A 191 2.66 -9.61 -18.81
CA LYS A 191 3.92 -10.19 -18.33
C LYS A 191 4.21 -9.68 -16.92
N PRO A 192 4.60 -10.54 -15.97
CA PRO A 192 4.97 -10.09 -14.63
C PRO A 192 6.33 -9.36 -14.63
N VAL A 193 6.47 -8.38 -13.76
CA VAL A 193 7.73 -7.69 -13.44
C VAL A 193 7.78 -7.37 -11.95
N MET A 194 8.95 -7.48 -11.34
CA MET A 194 9.21 -6.98 -10.00
C MET A 194 10.00 -5.67 -10.06
N LEU A 195 9.76 -4.79 -9.10
CA LEU A 195 10.51 -3.56 -8.92
C LEU A 195 11.17 -3.57 -7.53
N THR A 196 12.41 -3.12 -7.47
CA THR A 196 13.16 -2.97 -6.22
C THR A 196 13.83 -1.61 -6.19
N GLU A 197 13.64 -0.86 -5.11
CA GLU A 197 14.44 0.31 -4.81
C GLU A 197 15.44 -0.05 -3.72
N THR A 198 16.69 0.32 -3.89
CA THR A 198 17.79 -0.01 -2.99
C THR A 198 18.38 1.24 -2.35
N MET A 199 18.92 1.10 -1.14
CA MET A 199 19.48 2.19 -0.34
C MET A 199 18.47 3.31 -0.06
N VAL A 200 17.21 2.92 0.29
CA VAL A 200 16.16 3.88 0.67
C VAL A 200 16.47 4.46 2.06
N ASN A 201 17.62 5.10 2.13
CA ASN A 201 18.21 5.65 3.34
C ASN A 201 18.38 7.17 3.27
N TYR A 202 18.51 7.74 2.05
CA TYR A 202 18.79 9.17 1.81
C TYR A 202 19.93 9.63 2.71
N PHE A 203 21.13 9.10 2.45
CA PHE A 203 22.31 9.29 3.30
C PHE A 203 22.66 10.77 3.47
N GLU A 204 23.28 11.11 4.61
CA GLU A 204 23.66 12.49 4.92
C GLU A 204 24.53 13.10 3.82
N TYR A 205 25.53 12.37 3.31
CA TYR A 205 26.39 12.87 2.25
C TYR A 205 25.66 13.26 0.95
N MET A 206 24.41 12.80 0.75
CA MET A 206 23.58 13.14 -0.41
C MET A 206 22.75 14.42 -0.20
N VAL A 207 22.47 14.77 1.05
CA VAL A 207 21.44 15.78 1.37
C VAL A 207 21.92 16.89 2.30
N ASP A 208 22.99 16.67 3.05
CA ASP A 208 23.58 17.60 4.04
C ASP A 208 24.99 17.96 3.57
N SER A 209 25.19 19.22 3.19
CA SER A 209 26.47 19.70 2.64
C SER A 209 27.40 20.29 3.69
N ASP A 210 26.92 20.60 4.90
CA ASP A 210 27.68 21.27 5.94
C ASP A 210 27.89 20.47 7.23
N GLY A 211 27.24 19.30 7.33
CA GLY A 211 27.44 18.34 8.42
C GLY A 211 26.66 18.70 9.69
N ASP A 212 25.59 19.47 9.58
CA ASP A 212 24.74 19.83 10.72
C ASP A 212 23.61 18.78 10.97
N HIS A 213 23.61 17.68 10.24
CA HIS A 213 22.64 16.59 10.24
C HIS A 213 21.26 16.99 9.70
N LYS A 214 21.18 18.05 8.87
CA LYS A 214 19.96 18.48 8.19
C LYS A 214 20.19 18.60 6.69
N ALA A 215 19.16 18.27 5.94
CA ALA A 215 19.20 18.49 4.50
C ALA A 215 19.19 19.99 4.17
N ASP A 216 19.93 20.37 3.14
CA ASP A 216 20.09 21.77 2.73
C ASP A 216 20.01 21.97 1.20
N ALA A 217 20.05 23.25 0.79
CA ALA A 217 19.96 23.64 -0.63
C ALA A 217 21.16 23.22 -1.48
N LYS A 218 22.26 22.77 -0.87
CA LYS A 218 23.50 22.38 -1.56
C LYS A 218 23.67 20.87 -1.64
N GLY A 219 22.78 20.08 -1.03
CA GLY A 219 22.77 18.64 -1.19
C GLY A 219 22.62 18.22 -2.66
N ASP A 220 22.89 16.98 -2.98
CA ASP A 220 23.10 16.45 -4.35
C ASP A 220 21.83 16.29 -5.20
N GLY A 221 20.72 16.93 -4.81
CA GLY A 221 19.48 16.91 -5.61
C GLY A 221 18.62 15.66 -5.44
N PHE A 222 18.79 14.94 -4.34
CA PHE A 222 17.91 13.83 -3.93
C PHE A 222 16.83 14.30 -2.95
N ALA A 223 15.78 13.50 -2.79
CA ALA A 223 14.88 13.63 -1.66
C ALA A 223 15.63 13.41 -0.34
N ASN A 224 15.13 13.97 0.77
CA ASN A 224 15.82 13.80 2.07
C ASN A 224 15.21 12.68 2.91
N LYS A 225 13.91 12.43 2.78
CA LYS A 225 13.21 11.36 3.52
C LYS A 225 11.82 11.11 2.95
N LEU A 226 11.26 9.98 3.28
CA LEU A 226 9.83 9.71 3.10
C LEU A 226 9.04 10.33 4.26
N VAL A 227 7.85 10.82 3.97
CA VAL A 227 6.91 11.40 4.94
C VAL A 227 5.49 10.93 4.65
N VAL A 228 4.63 10.91 5.67
CA VAL A 228 3.19 10.76 5.48
C VAL A 228 2.57 12.15 5.45
N ASP A 229 1.84 12.48 4.41
CA ASP A 229 1.20 13.78 4.26
C ASP A 229 -0.13 13.87 5.06
N GLY A 230 -0.78 15.05 5.01
CA GLY A 230 -2.04 15.27 5.72
C GLY A 230 -3.22 14.43 5.25
N ASN A 231 -3.10 13.74 4.12
CA ASN A 231 -4.10 12.83 3.58
C ASN A 231 -3.81 11.36 3.94
N GLY A 232 -2.65 11.09 4.56
CA GLY A 232 -2.17 9.74 4.84
C GLY A 232 -1.41 9.09 3.67
N ASP A 233 -1.05 9.85 2.65
CA ASP A 233 -0.27 9.36 1.53
C ASP A 233 1.23 9.47 1.79
N ILE A 234 1.99 8.48 1.30
CA ILE A 234 3.45 8.49 1.40
C ILE A 234 3.99 9.40 0.32
N LYS A 235 4.70 10.44 0.74
CA LYS A 235 5.37 11.41 -0.13
C LYS A 235 6.86 11.48 0.21
N ALA A 236 7.63 12.20 -0.60
CA ALA A 236 9.03 12.48 -0.34
C ALA A 236 9.22 13.96 -0.01
N GLU A 237 10.04 14.26 1.01
CA GLU A 237 10.48 15.60 1.33
C GLU A 237 11.74 15.93 0.52
N TYR A 238 11.81 17.13 -0.03
CA TYR A 238 12.91 17.60 -0.87
C TYR A 238 13.24 19.07 -0.53
N ILE A 239 14.53 19.40 -0.47
CA ILE A 239 14.98 20.80 -0.30
C ILE A 239 15.41 21.34 -1.66
N ASP A 240 14.72 22.38 -2.14
CA ASP A 240 15.05 23.01 -3.41
C ASP A 240 16.30 23.90 -3.33
N THR A 241 16.73 24.46 -4.45
CA THR A 241 17.91 25.34 -4.55
C THR A 241 17.76 26.67 -3.79
N ASN A 242 16.56 27.03 -3.33
CA ASN A 242 16.29 28.20 -2.50
C ASN A 242 16.26 27.88 -1.01
N GLY A 243 16.46 26.62 -0.64
CA GLY A 243 16.33 26.13 0.74
C GLY A 243 14.88 25.93 1.20
N GLN A 244 13.92 25.88 0.25
CA GLN A 244 12.53 25.63 0.58
C GLN A 244 12.29 24.13 0.70
N THR A 245 11.66 23.71 1.79
CA THR A 245 11.18 22.35 1.98
C THR A 245 9.90 22.12 1.17
N LEU A 246 9.94 21.16 0.28
CA LEU A 246 8.82 20.72 -0.55
C LEU A 246 8.45 19.29 -0.19
N VAL A 247 7.15 18.96 -0.28
CA VAL A 247 6.64 17.59 -0.08
C VAL A 247 5.88 17.18 -1.34
N GLY A 248 6.24 16.05 -1.93
CA GLY A 248 5.65 15.64 -3.21
C GLY A 248 6.26 14.35 -3.76
N ASN A 249 6.21 14.24 -5.08
CA ASN A 249 6.65 13.03 -5.81
C ASN A 249 8.13 13.12 -6.20
N TYR A 250 8.99 13.27 -5.22
CA TYR A 250 10.41 13.48 -5.41
C TYR A 250 11.25 12.20 -5.31
N ASP A 251 10.58 11.03 -5.28
CA ASP A 251 11.27 9.72 -5.31
C ASP A 251 10.34 8.60 -5.76
N PHE A 252 10.87 7.39 -5.81
CA PHE A 252 10.30 6.14 -6.32
C PHE A 252 8.89 5.85 -5.74
N VAL A 253 8.74 5.81 -4.41
CA VAL A 253 7.47 5.42 -3.77
C VAL A 253 6.31 6.32 -4.16
N PRO A 254 6.35 7.64 -3.98
CA PRO A 254 5.22 8.49 -4.33
C PRO A 254 4.91 8.51 -5.84
N ILE A 255 5.93 8.39 -6.70
CA ILE A 255 5.72 8.31 -8.16
C ILE A 255 5.03 6.99 -8.53
N LEU A 256 5.43 5.86 -7.90
CA LEU A 256 4.80 4.57 -8.15
C LEU A 256 3.35 4.53 -7.65
N GLU A 257 3.05 5.12 -6.48
CA GLU A 257 1.67 5.18 -5.96
C GLU A 257 0.75 6.00 -6.86
N ASP A 258 1.20 7.18 -7.32
CA ASP A 258 0.42 8.00 -8.25
C ASP A 258 0.21 7.24 -9.58
N PHE A 259 1.23 6.55 -10.08
CA PHE A 259 1.11 5.74 -11.29
C PHE A 259 0.12 4.58 -11.13
N ILE A 260 0.12 3.87 -10.01
CA ILE A 260 -0.83 2.79 -9.72
C ILE A 260 -2.26 3.34 -9.56
N ALA A 261 -2.42 4.52 -8.97
CA ALA A 261 -3.73 5.17 -8.86
C ALA A 261 -4.32 5.51 -10.24
N GLU A 262 -3.49 5.92 -11.21
CA GLU A 262 -3.90 6.16 -12.60
C GLU A 262 -4.08 4.85 -13.40
N HIS A 263 -3.34 3.80 -13.07
CA HIS A 263 -3.29 2.51 -13.76
C HIS A 263 -3.43 1.33 -12.78
N PRO A 264 -4.60 1.11 -12.17
CA PRO A 264 -4.76 0.06 -11.17
C PRO A 264 -4.52 -1.35 -11.71
N ASP A 265 -4.66 -1.56 -13.03
CA ASP A 265 -4.32 -2.81 -13.73
C ASP A 265 -2.81 -3.01 -13.95
N PHE A 266 -1.96 -2.05 -13.56
CA PHE A 266 -0.52 -2.24 -13.52
C PHE A 266 -0.08 -3.13 -12.35
N CYS A 267 -0.94 -3.40 -11.36
CA CYS A 267 -0.60 -3.99 -10.09
C CYS A 267 -1.37 -5.30 -9.87
N TYR A 268 -0.69 -6.43 -9.78
CA TYR A 268 -1.30 -7.74 -9.55
C TYR A 268 -1.71 -7.90 -8.09
N ARG A 269 -3.03 -7.97 -7.83
CA ARG A 269 -3.61 -8.22 -6.49
C ARG A 269 -3.10 -7.30 -5.39
N GLY A 270 -2.79 -6.06 -5.74
CA GLY A 270 -2.28 -5.07 -4.79
C GLY A 270 -0.77 -5.13 -4.56
N ALA A 271 -0.01 -5.89 -5.35
CA ALA A 271 1.45 -5.99 -5.24
C ALA A 271 2.15 -4.63 -5.25
N ARG A 272 3.22 -4.52 -4.48
CA ARG A 272 4.11 -3.35 -4.43
C ARG A 272 5.56 -3.77 -4.62
N ALA A 273 6.42 -2.76 -4.73
CA ALA A 273 7.86 -2.94 -4.88
C ALA A 273 8.55 -3.40 -3.58
N ILE A 274 9.77 -3.86 -3.72
CA ILE A 274 10.68 -4.12 -2.61
C ILE A 274 11.48 -2.85 -2.35
N LEU A 275 11.54 -2.44 -1.07
CA LEU A 275 12.33 -1.30 -0.59
C LEU A 275 13.47 -1.82 0.30
N ALA A 276 14.68 -1.84 -0.23
CA ALA A 276 15.83 -2.39 0.45
C ALA A 276 16.62 -1.27 1.15
N VAL A 277 16.74 -1.37 2.48
CA VAL A 277 17.39 -0.40 3.34
C VAL A 277 18.66 -0.98 3.95
N THR A 278 19.64 -0.11 4.24
CA THR A 278 20.76 -0.41 5.12
C THR A 278 20.50 0.19 6.51
N GLY A 279 21.35 -0.11 7.50
CA GLY A 279 21.19 0.42 8.86
C GLY A 279 22.25 1.44 9.27
N HIS A 280 23.13 1.84 8.36
CA HIS A 280 24.36 2.59 8.70
C HIS A 280 24.05 3.93 9.40
N GLU A 281 23.17 4.74 8.84
CA GLU A 281 22.74 6.02 9.43
C GLU A 281 21.32 5.95 9.98
N GLY A 282 20.54 5.03 9.48
CA GLY A 282 19.12 4.86 9.75
C GLY A 282 18.39 4.44 8.49
N VAL A 283 17.08 4.66 8.40
CA VAL A 283 16.22 4.21 7.30
C VAL A 283 15.26 5.30 6.84
N PHE A 284 14.90 5.29 5.58
CA PHE A 284 13.89 6.20 4.98
C PHE A 284 14.22 7.70 5.13
N GLY A 285 15.48 8.06 5.37
CA GLY A 285 15.93 9.43 5.62
C GLY A 285 15.92 9.84 7.09
N TYR A 286 15.51 8.95 7.98
CA TYR A 286 15.53 9.19 9.43
C TYR A 286 16.83 8.69 10.04
N ARG A 287 17.51 9.55 10.80
CA ARG A 287 18.80 9.31 11.45
C ARG A 287 18.61 8.53 12.75
N CYS A 288 18.08 7.32 12.64
CA CYS A 288 17.68 6.48 13.77
C CYS A 288 18.75 5.45 14.20
N ASN A 289 20.02 5.66 13.85
CA ASN A 289 21.16 4.93 14.41
C ASN A 289 21.47 5.46 15.80
N THR A 290 21.79 4.58 16.75
CA THR A 290 22.07 4.98 18.16
C THR A 290 23.28 5.89 18.32
N SER A 291 24.18 6.00 17.32
CA SER A 291 25.27 6.96 17.33
C SER A 291 24.82 8.40 17.46
N TYR A 292 23.64 8.72 16.91
CA TYR A 292 23.07 10.09 16.99
C TYR A 292 22.66 10.51 18.40
N ILE A 293 22.52 9.58 19.35
CA ILE A 293 22.30 9.91 20.77
C ILE A 293 23.48 10.71 21.31
N SER A 294 24.69 10.31 20.97
CA SER A 294 25.93 10.94 21.44
C SER A 294 26.40 12.10 20.58
N THR A 295 26.13 12.08 19.27
CA THR A 295 26.57 13.13 18.35
C THR A 295 25.59 14.32 18.28
N VAL A 296 24.30 14.06 18.47
CA VAL A 296 23.27 15.10 18.45
C VAL A 296 22.55 15.18 19.81
N SER A 297 21.55 14.32 20.06
CA SER A 297 20.86 14.22 21.35
C SER A 297 19.91 13.02 21.40
N GLN A 298 19.50 12.60 22.62
CA GLN A 298 18.47 11.60 22.83
C GLN A 298 17.13 12.03 22.21
N GLN A 299 16.72 13.28 22.39
CA GLN A 299 15.46 13.78 21.85
C GLN A 299 15.44 13.70 20.33
N TYR A 300 16.50 14.13 19.65
CA TYR A 300 16.63 14.01 18.19
C TYR A 300 16.48 12.55 17.76
N TYR A 301 17.22 11.63 18.40
CA TYR A 301 17.12 10.20 18.09
C TYR A 301 15.71 9.66 18.27
N ASP A 302 15.01 10.00 19.36
CA ASP A 302 13.64 9.54 19.62
C ASP A 302 12.66 10.03 18.55
N GLU A 303 12.79 11.28 18.09
CA GLU A 303 12.01 11.85 16.98
C GLU A 303 12.28 11.11 15.66
N GLN A 304 13.55 10.81 15.36
CA GLN A 304 13.92 10.05 14.17
C GLN A 304 13.37 8.61 14.19
N VAL A 305 13.44 7.95 15.34
CA VAL A 305 12.86 6.62 15.53
C VAL A 305 11.36 6.62 15.33
N ALA A 306 10.66 7.64 15.84
CA ALA A 306 9.21 7.76 15.67
C ALA A 306 8.83 7.89 14.19
N GLY A 307 9.51 8.78 13.45
CA GLY A 307 9.26 8.97 12.02
C GLY A 307 9.59 7.72 11.18
N ALA A 308 10.71 7.05 11.47
CA ALA A 308 11.07 5.82 10.78
C ALA A 308 10.01 4.70 10.99
N LYS A 309 9.45 4.59 12.19
CA LYS A 309 8.36 3.64 12.49
C LYS A 309 7.08 3.97 11.75
N GLU A 310 6.71 5.25 11.71
CA GLU A 310 5.53 5.72 10.99
C GLU A 310 5.61 5.33 9.51
N ILE A 311 6.73 5.64 8.86
CA ILE A 311 6.96 5.28 7.45
C ILE A 311 6.97 3.77 7.24
N ALA A 312 7.65 3.00 8.10
CA ALA A 312 7.68 1.56 7.97
C ALA A 312 6.28 0.93 8.05
N ASN A 313 5.41 1.45 8.91
CA ASN A 313 4.02 1.00 9.01
C ASN A 313 3.22 1.40 7.77
N ALA A 314 3.30 2.66 7.35
CA ALA A 314 2.60 3.16 6.16
C ALA A 314 2.99 2.37 4.89
N LEU A 315 4.26 2.04 4.73
CA LEU A 315 4.76 1.23 3.61
C LEU A 315 4.17 -0.20 3.64
N ARG A 316 4.15 -0.85 4.82
CA ARG A 316 3.54 -2.19 4.97
C ARG A 316 2.04 -2.16 4.72
N ASP A 317 1.33 -1.15 5.22
CA ASP A 317 -0.11 -1.00 5.01
C ASP A 317 -0.47 -0.81 3.52
N LYS A 318 0.43 -0.21 2.74
CA LYS A 318 0.32 -0.11 1.28
C LYS A 318 0.74 -1.40 0.54
N GLY A 319 1.37 -2.38 1.21
CA GLY A 319 1.82 -3.65 0.62
C GLY A 319 3.27 -3.69 0.15
N TYR A 320 4.10 -2.68 0.47
CA TYR A 320 5.53 -2.71 0.17
C TYR A 320 6.26 -3.75 1.02
N THR A 321 7.20 -4.45 0.40
CA THR A 321 8.15 -5.32 1.11
C THR A 321 9.37 -4.51 1.53
N ILE A 322 9.57 -4.35 2.84
CA ILE A 322 10.82 -3.77 3.35
C ILE A 322 11.85 -4.90 3.43
N ALA A 323 13.04 -4.67 2.87
CA ALA A 323 14.10 -5.67 2.79
C ALA A 323 15.41 -5.19 3.42
N CYS A 324 16.18 -6.13 3.96
CA CYS A 324 17.56 -5.91 4.39
C CYS A 324 18.49 -5.83 3.18
N PHE A 325 19.27 -4.75 3.06
CA PHE A 325 20.32 -4.58 2.06
C PHE A 325 21.72 -4.67 2.71
N THR A 326 21.88 -5.56 3.68
CA THR A 326 22.96 -5.62 4.68
C THR A 326 23.00 -4.37 5.59
N TYR A 327 23.65 -4.43 6.73
CA TYR A 327 23.74 -3.24 7.60
C TYR A 327 24.59 -2.13 7.00
N LYS A 328 25.72 -2.50 6.34
CA LYS A 328 26.70 -1.55 5.79
C LYS A 328 26.81 -1.55 4.27
N ASN A 329 25.84 -2.05 3.53
CA ASN A 329 25.94 -2.24 2.08
C ASN A 329 27.13 -3.14 1.69
N ASP A 330 27.35 -4.23 2.43
CA ASP A 330 28.49 -5.12 2.27
C ASP A 330 28.26 -6.25 1.26
N ALA A 331 29.32 -6.65 0.58
CA ALA A 331 29.33 -7.75 -0.40
C ALA A 331 29.45 -9.11 0.29
N TYR A 332 28.35 -9.71 0.73
CA TYR A 332 28.32 -10.93 1.56
C TYR A 332 29.08 -12.13 0.98
N GLY A 333 29.09 -12.30 -0.35
CA GLY A 333 29.89 -13.34 -0.99
C GLY A 333 31.40 -13.19 -0.82
N LYS A 334 31.86 -12.07 -0.27
CA LYS A 334 33.29 -11.77 -0.01
C LYS A 334 33.64 -11.71 1.48
N LEU A 335 32.64 -11.83 2.37
CA LEU A 335 32.85 -11.74 3.81
C LEU A 335 33.06 -13.11 4.43
N SER A 336 33.82 -13.13 5.53
CA SER A 336 33.84 -14.27 6.43
C SER A 336 32.54 -14.40 7.22
N VAL A 337 32.25 -15.61 7.70
CA VAL A 337 31.06 -15.88 8.55
C VAL A 337 31.00 -14.95 9.76
N ALA A 338 32.15 -14.65 10.39
CA ALA A 338 32.22 -13.75 11.54
C ALA A 338 31.86 -12.30 11.18
N GLN A 339 32.22 -11.84 9.98
CA GLN A 339 31.83 -10.50 9.48
C GLN A 339 30.35 -10.44 9.17
N ILE A 340 29.80 -11.47 8.53
CA ILE A 340 28.34 -11.58 8.29
C ILE A 340 27.59 -11.58 9.63
N GLN A 341 28.06 -12.32 10.62
CA GLN A 341 27.46 -12.35 11.96
C GLN A 341 27.46 -10.97 12.63
N ALA A 342 28.58 -10.25 12.54
CA ALA A 342 28.69 -8.90 13.11
C ALA A 342 27.74 -7.90 12.40
N ASP A 343 27.63 -8.00 11.07
CA ASP A 343 26.70 -7.17 10.29
C ASP A 343 25.24 -7.45 10.64
N MET A 344 24.85 -8.74 10.76
CA MET A 344 23.50 -9.14 11.17
C MET A 344 23.18 -8.76 12.63
N GLN A 345 24.14 -8.81 13.53
CA GLN A 345 23.93 -8.31 14.90
C GLN A 345 23.68 -6.79 14.91
N SER A 346 24.42 -6.03 14.10
CA SER A 346 24.20 -4.60 13.94
C SER A 346 22.83 -4.31 13.30
N TRP A 347 22.46 -5.07 12.27
CA TRP A 347 21.13 -5.00 11.67
C TRP A 347 20.03 -5.19 12.70
N THR A 348 20.09 -6.27 13.44
CA THR A 348 19.07 -6.60 14.47
C THR A 348 18.98 -5.51 15.53
N SER A 349 20.13 -5.01 16.03
CA SER A 349 20.14 -4.03 17.11
C SER A 349 19.74 -2.62 16.67
N GLN A 350 20.06 -2.21 15.44
CA GLN A 350 19.87 -0.83 14.97
C GLN A 350 18.65 -0.68 14.09
N VAL A 351 18.26 -1.69 13.32
CA VAL A 351 17.18 -1.60 12.34
C VAL A 351 15.92 -2.33 12.84
N VAL A 352 16.03 -3.61 13.21
CA VAL A 352 14.87 -4.40 13.65
C VAL A 352 14.20 -3.77 14.89
N ASN A 353 14.98 -3.21 15.80
CA ASN A 353 14.42 -2.52 16.98
C ASN A 353 13.66 -1.23 16.62
N VAL A 354 13.89 -0.66 15.44
CA VAL A 354 13.21 0.55 14.97
C VAL A 354 11.99 0.19 14.12
N ILE A 355 12.18 -0.55 13.04
CA ILE A 355 11.12 -0.80 12.05
C ILE A 355 10.46 -2.17 12.17
N GLY A 356 10.87 -3.00 13.13
CA GLY A 356 10.39 -4.38 13.27
C GLY A 356 11.14 -5.37 12.36
N GLN A 357 10.81 -6.66 12.53
CA GLN A 357 11.41 -7.74 11.74
C GLN A 357 11.05 -7.60 10.26
N VAL A 358 12.01 -7.91 9.40
CA VAL A 358 11.84 -8.13 7.96
C VAL A 358 12.36 -9.53 7.62
N ASP A 359 11.76 -10.17 6.63
CA ASP A 359 12.04 -11.54 6.19
C ASP A 359 12.69 -11.62 4.81
N THR A 360 12.84 -10.48 4.16
CA THR A 360 13.36 -10.36 2.80
C THR A 360 14.77 -9.76 2.82
N PHE A 361 15.68 -10.41 2.10
CA PHE A 361 17.07 -10.00 1.98
C PHE A 361 17.45 -9.73 0.52
N VAL A 362 18.06 -8.59 0.25
CA VAL A 362 18.62 -8.22 -1.05
C VAL A 362 20.13 -8.19 -0.95
N PHE A 363 20.81 -9.01 -1.74
CA PHE A 363 22.27 -9.07 -1.74
C PHE A 363 22.89 -7.81 -2.36
N ALA A 364 23.54 -7.03 -1.52
CA ALA A 364 24.21 -5.81 -1.94
C ALA A 364 25.38 -6.09 -2.90
N ARG A 365 25.70 -5.12 -3.77
CA ARG A 365 26.84 -5.15 -4.69
C ARG A 365 26.87 -6.39 -5.59
N ALA A 366 25.70 -6.96 -5.95
CA ALA A 366 25.57 -8.19 -6.72
C ALA A 366 26.39 -9.38 -6.17
N SER A 367 26.64 -9.40 -4.86
CA SER A 367 27.53 -10.36 -4.20
C SER A 367 26.75 -11.28 -3.27
N ARG A 368 26.16 -12.35 -3.84
CA ARG A 368 25.43 -13.39 -3.12
C ARG A 368 26.35 -14.41 -2.45
N LEU A 369 25.82 -15.19 -1.51
CA LEU A 369 26.49 -16.37 -0.98
C LEU A 369 26.71 -17.40 -2.10
N THR A 370 27.73 -18.21 -1.94
CA THR A 370 28.04 -19.32 -2.87
C THR A 370 27.32 -20.61 -2.48
N GLU A 371 26.96 -20.75 -1.20
CA GLU A 371 26.32 -21.93 -0.63
C GLU A 371 25.13 -21.53 0.22
N TYR A 372 24.08 -22.34 0.15
CA TYR A 372 22.81 -22.14 0.88
C TYR A 372 22.41 -23.45 1.61
N GLY A 373 21.50 -23.32 2.56
CA GLY A 373 20.96 -24.45 3.32
C GLY A 373 21.77 -24.80 4.58
N ALA A 374 21.49 -25.97 5.13
CA ALA A 374 21.99 -26.36 6.46
C ALA A 374 23.52 -26.49 6.55
N SER A 375 24.20 -26.76 5.45
CA SER A 375 25.67 -26.91 5.37
C SER A 375 26.43 -25.56 5.31
N SER A 376 25.75 -24.49 4.95
CA SER A 376 26.36 -23.15 4.83
C SER A 376 26.27 -22.39 6.15
N ASN A 377 27.39 -22.21 6.84
CA ASN A 377 27.45 -21.42 8.07
C ASN A 377 27.01 -19.95 7.86
N ALA A 378 27.35 -19.36 6.72
CA ALA A 378 26.94 -18.00 6.38
C ALA A 378 25.42 -17.91 6.21
N PHE A 379 24.82 -18.89 5.51
CA PHE A 379 23.37 -18.96 5.37
C PHE A 379 22.68 -19.18 6.73
N GLN A 380 23.23 -20.03 7.60
CA GLN A 380 22.67 -20.26 8.93
C GLN A 380 22.68 -19.02 9.82
N VAL A 381 23.68 -18.15 9.69
CA VAL A 381 23.70 -16.84 10.37
C VAL A 381 22.54 -15.97 9.88
N MET A 382 22.31 -15.88 8.57
CA MET A 382 21.20 -15.10 8.02
C MET A 382 19.84 -15.70 8.46
N TYR A 383 19.67 -17.02 8.32
CA TYR A 383 18.46 -17.72 8.71
C TYR A 383 18.12 -17.50 10.18
N SER A 384 19.10 -17.60 11.10
CA SER A 384 18.90 -17.35 12.53
C SER A 384 18.66 -15.87 12.85
N SER A 385 18.94 -14.96 11.92
CA SER A 385 18.61 -13.53 12.01
C SER A 385 17.24 -13.18 11.41
N GLY A 386 16.52 -14.18 10.90
CA GLY A 386 15.13 -14.02 10.40
C GLY A 386 14.96 -13.99 8.88
N PHE A 387 15.99 -14.39 8.11
CA PHE A 387 15.96 -14.42 6.62
C PHE A 387 15.97 -15.82 6.05
#